data_288e1ea35eb0cd68985cee9351a84391
#
_entry.id   288e1ea35eb0cd68985cee9351a84391
#
_cell.length_a   1.000
_cell.length_b   1.000
_cell.length_c   1.000
_cell.angle_alpha   90.00
_cell.angle_beta   90.00
_cell.angle_gamma   90.00
#
_symmetry.space_group_name_H-M   'P 1'
#
loop_
_entity.id
_entity.type
_entity.pdbx_description
1 polymer ?
#
loop_
_entity_poly.entity_id
_entity_poly.type
_entity_poly.pdbx_seq_one_letter_code
_entity_poly.pdbx_strand_id
1 'polypeptide(L)'
;EAVNLAAAEKVMILTGGPGTGKTTVTKRILACFEGGGLKVALCSPTGRAAKRLGEATGREARTIHRLLEFQPGEGQFKKNYEDKLDVEALIVDEASMIDIVLMNALLRALPDMARLVLVGDVDQLPSVGPGNVLRDMINSGEVPVVRLTQIFRQEATSHIITNAHRINDGQMPLIGNRETRDFFFIEEKEPAQVVEVVEDLCARRLPAHGNYD
;
A
#
# COMPACT_ATOMS: atom_id res chain seq x y z
N GLU A 1 -19.74 -3.37 -2.70
CA GLU A 1 -19.13 -3.94 -3.92
C GLU A 1 -17.85 -4.72 -3.56
N ALA A 2 -16.76 -4.09 -3.07
CA ALA A 2 -15.47 -4.75 -2.82
C ALA A 2 -15.56 -6.00 -1.91
N VAL A 3 -16.35 -5.95 -0.83
CA VAL A 3 -16.53 -7.09 0.07
C VAL A 3 -17.23 -8.25 -0.63
N ASN A 4 -18.25 -7.97 -1.44
CA ASN A 4 -18.97 -9.01 -2.19
C ASN A 4 -18.05 -9.64 -3.24
N LEU A 5 -17.24 -8.81 -3.92
CA LEU A 5 -16.27 -9.29 -4.90
C LEU A 5 -15.20 -10.18 -4.23
N ALA A 6 -14.66 -9.77 -3.08
CA ALA A 6 -13.70 -10.57 -2.32
C ALA A 6 -14.29 -11.92 -1.89
N ALA A 7 -15.58 -11.97 -1.56
CA ALA A 7 -16.26 -13.21 -1.20
C ALA A 7 -16.57 -14.12 -2.40
N ALA A 8 -16.74 -13.56 -3.60
CA ALA A 8 -17.07 -14.31 -4.81
C ALA A 8 -15.83 -14.81 -5.55
N GLU A 9 -14.81 -13.96 -5.68
CA GLU A 9 -13.65 -14.20 -6.53
C GLU A 9 -12.47 -14.82 -5.77
N LYS A 10 -11.65 -15.59 -6.48
CA LYS A 10 -10.40 -16.12 -5.93
C LYS A 10 -9.30 -15.08 -5.79
N VAL A 11 -9.23 -14.17 -6.76
CA VAL A 11 -8.25 -13.08 -6.78
C VAL A 11 -8.99 -11.80 -7.08
N MET A 12 -8.71 -10.73 -6.34
CA MET A 12 -9.18 -9.41 -6.65
C MET A 12 -8.15 -8.33 -6.31
N ILE A 13 -8.28 -7.19 -6.93
CA ILE A 13 -7.47 -6.00 -6.64
C ILE A 13 -8.36 -4.89 -6.11
N LEU A 14 -7.94 -4.29 -4.99
CA LEU A 14 -8.50 -3.07 -4.43
C LEU A 14 -7.49 -1.94 -4.61
N THR A 15 -7.76 -0.99 -5.48
CA THR A 15 -6.87 0.15 -5.73
C THR A 15 -7.55 1.48 -5.48
N GLY A 16 -6.76 2.51 -5.22
CA GLY A 16 -7.22 3.89 -5.01
C GLY A 16 -6.11 4.75 -4.43
N GLY A 17 -6.20 6.04 -4.66
CA GLY A 17 -5.24 7.02 -4.15
C GLY A 17 -5.24 7.18 -2.62
N PRO A 18 -4.43 8.09 -2.10
CA PRO A 18 -4.44 8.41 -0.68
C PRO A 18 -5.83 8.96 -0.26
N GLY A 19 -6.26 8.63 0.96
CA GLY A 19 -7.53 9.11 1.50
C GLY A 19 -8.81 8.51 0.93
N THR A 20 -8.73 7.50 0.06
CA THR A 20 -9.90 6.86 -0.53
C THR A 20 -10.53 5.75 0.32
N GLY A 21 -9.95 5.45 1.50
CA GLY A 21 -10.52 4.50 2.44
C GLY A 21 -10.14 3.04 2.19
N LYS A 22 -9.06 2.75 1.49
CA LYS A 22 -8.54 1.38 1.29
C LYS A 22 -8.50 0.58 2.59
N THR A 23 -7.91 1.13 3.64
CA THR A 23 -7.81 0.47 4.95
C THR A 23 -9.18 0.11 5.56
N THR A 24 -10.17 0.99 5.42
CA THR A 24 -11.54 0.73 5.91
C THR A 24 -12.19 -0.43 5.15
N VAL A 25 -12.00 -0.47 3.83
CA VAL A 25 -12.52 -1.56 2.99
C VAL A 25 -11.78 -2.86 3.31
N THR A 26 -10.46 -2.83 3.49
CA THR A 26 -9.64 -3.99 3.89
C THR A 26 -10.12 -4.60 5.20
N LYS A 27 -10.44 -3.79 6.21
CA LYS A 27 -11.03 -4.27 7.49
C LYS A 27 -12.35 -5.00 7.27
N ARG A 28 -13.20 -4.49 6.38
CA ARG A 28 -14.50 -5.11 6.09
C ARG A 28 -14.34 -6.42 5.32
N ILE A 29 -13.36 -6.51 4.41
CA ILE A 29 -13.04 -7.76 3.72
C ILE A 29 -12.51 -8.78 4.71
N LEU A 30 -11.58 -8.38 5.60
CA LEU A 30 -11.08 -9.25 6.66
C LEU A 30 -12.20 -9.79 7.55
N ALA A 31 -13.07 -8.91 8.04
CA ALA A 31 -14.21 -9.30 8.87
C ALA A 31 -15.17 -10.25 8.13
N CYS A 32 -15.36 -10.06 6.82
CA CYS A 32 -16.17 -10.97 6.00
C CYS A 32 -15.54 -12.36 5.91
N PHE A 33 -14.24 -12.45 5.67
CA PHE A 33 -13.53 -13.72 5.60
C PHE A 33 -13.50 -14.46 6.93
N GLU A 34 -13.18 -13.77 8.03
CA GLU A 34 -13.20 -14.33 9.38
C GLU A 34 -14.61 -14.77 9.79
N GLY A 35 -15.64 -13.96 9.47
CA GLY A 35 -17.04 -14.30 9.69
C GLY A 35 -17.50 -15.51 8.89
N GLY A 36 -16.89 -15.78 7.75
CA GLY A 36 -17.04 -17.01 6.97
C GLY A 36 -16.21 -18.19 7.47
N GLY A 37 -15.45 -18.03 8.56
CA GLY A 37 -14.61 -19.07 9.16
C GLY A 37 -13.29 -19.32 8.45
N LEU A 38 -12.88 -18.42 7.52
CA LEU A 38 -11.63 -18.59 6.79
C LEU A 38 -10.42 -18.25 7.65
N LYS A 39 -9.34 -19.03 7.51
CA LYS A 39 -8.03 -18.73 8.07
C LYS A 39 -7.33 -17.66 7.22
N VAL A 40 -7.29 -16.43 7.73
CA VAL A 40 -6.78 -15.27 6.99
C VAL A 40 -5.37 -14.89 7.46
N ALA A 41 -4.46 -14.63 6.54
CA ALA A 41 -3.20 -13.96 6.82
C ALA A 41 -3.19 -12.55 6.22
N LEU A 42 -2.49 -11.64 6.91
CA LEU A 42 -2.25 -10.27 6.48
C LEU A 42 -0.77 -10.06 6.26
N CYS A 43 -0.40 -9.48 5.13
CA CYS A 43 1.00 -9.14 4.88
C CYS A 43 1.17 -7.85 4.06
N SER A 44 2.42 -7.37 4.01
CA SER A 44 2.82 -6.22 3.23
C SER A 44 4.30 -6.36 2.83
N PRO A 45 4.78 -5.71 1.77
CA PRO A 45 6.19 -5.75 1.37
C PRO A 45 7.15 -5.21 2.42
N THR A 46 6.74 -4.21 3.21
CA THR A 46 7.60 -3.50 4.17
C THR A 46 7.16 -3.68 5.62
N GLY A 47 8.12 -3.61 6.56
CA GLY A 47 7.83 -3.72 7.99
C GLY A 47 6.94 -2.59 8.51
N ARG A 48 7.14 -1.36 8.02
CA ARG A 48 6.31 -0.21 8.40
C ARG A 48 4.85 -0.37 7.97
N ALA A 49 4.64 -0.83 6.73
CA ALA A 49 3.30 -1.06 6.23
C ALA A 49 2.62 -2.25 6.94
N ALA A 50 3.35 -3.35 7.19
CA ALA A 50 2.83 -4.47 7.97
C ALA A 50 2.41 -4.04 9.39
N LYS A 51 3.23 -3.22 10.08
CA LYS A 51 2.87 -2.68 11.39
C LYS A 51 1.59 -1.85 11.33
N ARG A 52 1.49 -0.93 10.36
CA ARG A 52 0.27 -0.11 10.17
C ARG A 52 -0.97 -0.95 9.87
N LEU A 53 -0.82 -1.96 9.02
CA LEU A 53 -1.91 -2.89 8.71
C LEU A 53 -2.38 -3.64 9.96
N GLY A 54 -1.43 -4.11 10.78
CA GLY A 54 -1.71 -4.78 12.05
C GLY A 54 -2.44 -3.87 13.05
N GLU A 55 -1.93 -2.66 13.27
CA GLU A 55 -2.57 -1.66 14.13
C GLU A 55 -3.99 -1.30 13.65
N ALA A 56 -4.12 -1.10 12.34
CA ALA A 56 -5.40 -0.75 11.74
C ALA A 56 -6.44 -1.87 11.87
N THR A 57 -6.05 -3.13 11.68
CA THR A 57 -6.98 -4.27 11.67
C THR A 57 -7.17 -4.91 13.03
N GLY A 58 -6.28 -4.65 13.99
CA GLY A 58 -6.23 -5.35 15.28
C GLY A 58 -5.83 -6.82 15.14
N ARG A 59 -5.14 -7.19 14.06
CA ARG A 59 -4.65 -8.54 13.76
C ARG A 59 -3.15 -8.53 13.49
N GLU A 60 -2.51 -9.67 13.70
CA GLU A 60 -1.11 -9.79 13.31
C GLU A 60 -0.97 -9.65 11.80
N ALA A 61 -0.08 -8.73 11.38
CA ALA A 61 0.34 -8.60 10.00
C ALA A 61 1.87 -8.71 9.91
N ARG A 62 2.37 -9.40 8.91
CA ARG A 62 3.80 -9.68 8.71
C ARG A 62 4.30 -9.09 7.41
N THR A 63 5.61 -8.95 7.28
CA THR A 63 6.17 -8.74 5.93
C THR A 63 6.02 -10.01 5.10
N ILE A 64 5.93 -9.86 3.76
CA ILE A 64 5.90 -11.02 2.86
C ILE A 64 7.09 -11.94 3.12
N HIS A 65 8.29 -11.37 3.30
CA HIS A 65 9.51 -12.14 3.61
C HIS A 65 9.37 -12.96 4.91
N ARG A 66 8.78 -12.40 5.95
CA ARG A 66 8.55 -13.14 7.22
C ARG A 66 7.45 -14.17 7.08
N LEU A 67 6.39 -13.86 6.32
CA LEU A 67 5.30 -14.80 6.05
C LEU A 67 5.80 -16.04 5.28
N LEU A 68 6.69 -15.81 4.31
CA LEU A 68 7.30 -16.87 3.49
C LEU A 68 8.54 -17.52 4.15
N GLU A 69 8.90 -17.10 5.36
CA GLU A 69 10.07 -17.61 6.11
C GLU A 69 11.36 -17.52 5.29
N PHE A 70 11.71 -16.29 4.84
CA PHE A 70 12.93 -16.04 4.07
C PHE A 70 14.18 -16.42 4.86
N GLN A 71 15.08 -17.17 4.25
CA GLN A 71 16.34 -17.64 4.80
C GLN A 71 17.51 -16.88 4.16
N PRO A 72 18.06 -15.84 4.84
CA PRO A 72 19.10 -14.99 4.23
C PRO A 72 20.36 -15.74 3.83
N GLY A 73 20.73 -16.80 4.57
CA GLY A 73 21.92 -17.62 4.26
C GLY A 73 21.81 -18.43 2.98
N GLU A 74 20.60 -18.78 2.56
CA GLU A 74 20.33 -19.60 1.37
C GLU A 74 19.75 -18.76 0.22
N GLY A 75 19.31 -17.52 0.52
CA GLY A 75 18.65 -16.65 -0.46
C GLY A 75 17.28 -17.18 -0.94
N GLN A 76 16.64 -18.06 -0.14
CA GLN A 76 15.42 -18.76 -0.53
C GLN A 76 14.31 -18.55 0.50
N PHE A 77 13.08 -18.82 0.07
CA PHE A 77 11.90 -18.88 0.94
C PHE A 77 11.61 -20.33 1.32
N LYS A 78 11.39 -20.60 2.61
CA LYS A 78 11.01 -21.93 3.08
C LYS A 78 9.59 -22.28 2.62
N LYS A 79 8.65 -21.32 2.71
CA LYS A 79 7.33 -21.47 2.13
C LYS A 79 7.40 -21.34 0.62
N ASN A 80 6.96 -22.38 -0.10
CA ASN A 80 7.07 -22.49 -1.55
C ASN A 80 6.01 -23.43 -2.11
N TYR A 81 6.23 -24.00 -3.29
CA TYR A 81 5.30 -24.91 -3.93
C TYR A 81 5.11 -26.24 -3.15
N GLU A 82 6.17 -26.74 -2.48
CA GLU A 82 6.15 -28.00 -1.73
C GLU A 82 5.65 -27.81 -0.29
N ASP A 83 5.95 -26.66 0.32
CA ASP A 83 5.50 -26.27 1.67
C ASP A 83 4.66 -25.01 1.60
N LYS A 84 3.37 -25.15 1.32
CA LYS A 84 2.40 -24.06 1.17
C LYS A 84 2.13 -23.36 2.51
N LEU A 85 1.66 -22.14 2.41
CA LEU A 85 1.09 -21.41 3.55
C LEU A 85 -0.16 -22.14 4.07
N ASP A 86 -0.33 -22.15 5.38
CA ASP A 86 -1.52 -22.67 6.02
C ASP A 86 -2.58 -21.56 6.19
N VAL A 87 -3.17 -21.14 5.07
CA VAL A 87 -4.16 -20.07 4.98
C VAL A 87 -5.23 -20.39 3.93
N GLU A 88 -6.42 -19.83 4.11
CA GLU A 88 -7.53 -19.93 3.15
C GLU A 88 -7.80 -18.59 2.46
N ALA A 89 -7.28 -17.48 3.04
CA ALA A 89 -7.27 -16.18 2.41
C ALA A 89 -6.01 -15.40 2.78
N LEU A 90 -5.51 -14.63 1.83
CA LEU A 90 -4.36 -13.75 1.99
C LEU A 90 -4.74 -12.34 1.55
N ILE A 91 -4.53 -11.36 2.42
CA ILE A 91 -4.68 -9.95 2.10
C ILE A 91 -3.29 -9.32 2.11
N VAL A 92 -2.91 -8.73 0.99
CA VAL A 92 -1.60 -8.08 0.79
C VAL A 92 -1.81 -6.59 0.63
N ASP A 93 -1.33 -5.79 1.58
CA ASP A 93 -1.36 -4.33 1.50
C ASP A 93 -0.08 -3.78 0.87
N GLU A 94 -0.14 -2.56 0.33
CA GLU A 94 0.94 -1.89 -0.42
C GLU A 94 1.46 -2.74 -1.60
N ALA A 95 0.55 -3.39 -2.32
CA ALA A 95 0.89 -4.31 -3.40
C ALA A 95 1.61 -3.64 -4.60
N SER A 96 1.55 -2.30 -4.74
CA SER A 96 2.33 -1.54 -5.74
C SER A 96 3.84 -1.69 -5.58
N MET A 97 4.32 -2.03 -4.37
CA MET A 97 5.74 -2.20 -4.07
C MET A 97 6.24 -3.64 -4.32
N ILE A 98 5.41 -4.54 -4.79
CA ILE A 98 5.77 -5.94 -5.02
C ILE A 98 6.34 -6.08 -6.44
N ASP A 99 7.57 -6.57 -6.53
CA ASP A 99 8.19 -6.93 -7.79
C ASP A 99 7.78 -8.32 -8.28
N ILE A 100 8.17 -8.68 -9.51
CA ILE A 100 7.79 -9.97 -10.11
C ILE A 100 8.40 -11.16 -9.38
N VAL A 101 9.59 -11.01 -8.79
CA VAL A 101 10.27 -12.08 -8.07
C VAL A 101 9.53 -12.40 -6.77
N LEU A 102 9.21 -11.37 -6.00
CA LEU A 102 8.48 -11.51 -4.73
C LEU A 102 7.04 -11.99 -4.97
N MET A 103 6.37 -11.50 -6.02
CA MET A 103 5.04 -11.99 -6.39
C MET A 103 5.07 -13.47 -6.79
N ASN A 104 6.06 -13.88 -7.59
CA ASN A 104 6.22 -15.30 -7.94
C ASN A 104 6.43 -16.18 -6.71
N ALA A 105 7.28 -15.76 -5.76
CA ALA A 105 7.49 -16.47 -4.51
C ALA A 105 6.18 -16.59 -3.68
N LEU A 106 5.43 -15.50 -3.59
CA LEU A 106 4.15 -15.45 -2.87
C LEU A 106 3.13 -16.40 -3.49
N LEU A 107 2.96 -16.36 -4.82
CA LEU A 107 1.99 -17.21 -5.51
C LEU A 107 2.38 -18.70 -5.44
N ARG A 108 3.67 -19.03 -5.47
CA ARG A 108 4.13 -20.41 -5.28
C ARG A 108 3.82 -20.96 -3.91
N ALA A 109 3.86 -20.13 -2.88
CA ALA A 109 3.57 -20.54 -1.50
C ALA A 109 2.07 -20.50 -1.16
N LEU A 110 1.24 -19.81 -1.94
CA LEU A 110 -0.19 -19.70 -1.69
C LEU A 110 -0.91 -21.01 -2.07
N PRO A 111 -1.80 -21.55 -1.20
CA PRO A 111 -2.63 -22.70 -1.57
C PRO A 111 -3.53 -22.40 -2.76
N ASP A 112 -3.74 -23.38 -3.64
CA ASP A 112 -4.47 -23.20 -4.90
C ASP A 112 -5.94 -22.78 -4.70
N MET A 113 -6.53 -23.12 -3.56
CA MET A 113 -7.91 -22.76 -3.20
C MET A 113 -8.00 -21.48 -2.35
N ALA A 114 -6.85 -20.91 -1.93
CA ALA A 114 -6.84 -19.71 -1.12
C ALA A 114 -7.29 -18.49 -1.94
N ARG A 115 -7.96 -17.56 -1.27
CA ARG A 115 -8.32 -16.26 -1.85
C ARG A 115 -7.17 -15.28 -1.70
N LEU A 116 -6.98 -14.44 -2.71
CA LEU A 116 -5.95 -13.40 -2.72
C LEU A 116 -6.57 -12.03 -2.95
N VAL A 117 -6.36 -11.13 -2.00
CA VAL A 117 -6.75 -9.72 -2.15
C VAL A 117 -5.48 -8.86 -2.17
N LEU A 118 -5.24 -8.20 -3.29
CA LEU A 118 -4.14 -7.24 -3.45
C LEU A 118 -4.69 -5.84 -3.24
N VAL A 119 -4.16 -5.15 -2.22
CA VAL A 119 -4.54 -3.77 -1.90
C VAL A 119 -3.35 -2.87 -2.20
N GLY A 120 -3.56 -1.80 -2.96
CA GLY A 120 -2.47 -0.90 -3.31
C GLY A 120 -2.96 0.36 -4.01
N ASP A 121 -2.01 1.22 -4.31
CA ASP A 121 -2.23 2.43 -5.09
C ASP A 121 -1.43 2.31 -6.38
N VAL A 122 -2.14 2.13 -7.49
CA VAL A 122 -1.52 1.92 -8.81
C VAL A 122 -0.77 3.17 -9.31
N ASP A 123 -1.07 4.32 -8.74
CA ASP A 123 -0.48 5.60 -9.11
C ASP A 123 0.74 5.98 -8.27
N GLN A 124 1.02 5.20 -7.20
CA GLN A 124 2.27 5.32 -6.45
C GLN A 124 3.46 4.76 -7.25
N LEU A 125 4.67 5.08 -6.77
CA LEU A 125 5.90 4.56 -7.35
C LEU A 125 5.88 3.03 -7.37
N PRO A 126 6.32 2.42 -8.48
CA PRO A 126 6.40 0.96 -8.59
C PRO A 126 7.50 0.41 -7.66
N SER A 127 7.59 -0.92 -7.61
CA SER A 127 8.67 -1.63 -6.92
C SER A 127 10.05 -1.20 -7.42
N VAL A 128 11.05 -1.25 -6.53
CA VAL A 128 12.46 -1.05 -6.89
C VAL A 128 12.99 -2.22 -7.72
N GLY A 129 12.49 -3.42 -7.45
CA GLY A 129 12.79 -4.63 -8.23
C GLY A 129 12.06 -4.67 -9.59
N PRO A 130 12.32 -5.67 -10.42
CA PRO A 130 11.81 -5.75 -11.78
C PRO A 130 10.30 -5.98 -11.84
N GLY A 131 9.65 -5.34 -12.82
CA GLY A 131 8.22 -5.47 -13.12
C GLY A 131 7.32 -4.46 -12.42
N ASN A 132 6.15 -4.24 -13.00
CA ASN A 132 5.09 -3.39 -12.42
C ASN A 132 3.83 -4.23 -12.20
N VAL A 133 3.97 -5.21 -11.31
CA VAL A 133 3.02 -6.33 -11.18
C VAL A 133 1.58 -5.86 -10.97
N LEU A 134 1.35 -4.94 -10.02
CA LEU A 134 -0.02 -4.47 -9.74
C LEU A 134 -0.65 -3.79 -10.96
N ARG A 135 0.09 -2.92 -11.64
CA ARG A 135 -0.37 -2.22 -12.84
C ARG A 135 -0.62 -3.18 -14.01
N ASP A 136 0.29 -4.13 -14.20
CA ASP A 136 0.19 -5.11 -15.29
C ASP A 136 -1.02 -6.03 -15.07
N MET A 137 -1.26 -6.48 -13.83
CA MET A 137 -2.45 -7.27 -13.48
C MET A 137 -3.74 -6.47 -13.71
N ILE A 138 -3.77 -5.19 -13.36
CA ILE A 138 -4.93 -4.31 -13.61
C ILE A 138 -5.16 -4.14 -15.12
N ASN A 139 -4.09 -3.90 -15.87
CA ASN A 139 -4.17 -3.65 -17.32
C ASN A 139 -4.51 -4.91 -18.13
N SER A 140 -4.23 -6.11 -17.59
CA SER A 140 -4.60 -7.37 -18.25
C SER A 140 -6.10 -7.55 -18.41
N GLY A 141 -6.91 -6.95 -17.52
CA GLY A 141 -8.36 -7.15 -17.47
C GLY A 141 -8.80 -8.52 -16.96
N GLU A 142 -7.87 -9.42 -16.63
CA GLU A 142 -8.16 -10.79 -16.18
C GLU A 142 -8.52 -10.88 -14.70
N VAL A 143 -8.10 -9.90 -13.90
CA VAL A 143 -8.34 -9.87 -12.45
C VAL A 143 -9.40 -8.82 -12.13
N PRO A 144 -10.46 -9.17 -11.40
CA PRO A 144 -11.46 -8.22 -10.94
C PRO A 144 -10.85 -7.09 -10.11
N VAL A 145 -11.19 -5.84 -10.44
CA VAL A 145 -10.63 -4.63 -9.84
C VAL A 145 -11.72 -3.75 -9.26
N VAL A 146 -11.58 -3.36 -8.00
CA VAL A 146 -12.38 -2.28 -7.40
C VAL A 146 -11.50 -1.04 -7.25
N ARG A 147 -11.90 0.06 -7.90
CA ARG A 147 -11.22 1.36 -7.80
C ARG A 147 -11.97 2.27 -6.85
N LEU A 148 -11.29 2.72 -5.79
CA LEU A 148 -11.80 3.72 -4.88
C LEU A 148 -11.39 5.10 -5.39
N THR A 149 -12.34 5.89 -5.82
CA THR A 149 -12.09 7.23 -6.41
C THR A 149 -12.56 8.37 -5.49
N GLN A 150 -13.39 8.08 -4.49
CA GLN A 150 -13.93 9.09 -3.60
C GLN A 150 -12.97 9.36 -2.44
N ILE A 151 -12.56 10.62 -2.29
CA ILE A 151 -11.78 11.10 -1.14
C ILE A 151 -12.75 11.36 0.01
N PHE A 152 -12.49 10.82 1.19
CA PHE A 152 -13.33 11.05 2.36
C PHE A 152 -13.24 12.52 2.82
N ARG A 153 -14.38 13.07 3.27
CA ARG A 153 -14.56 14.50 3.57
C ARG A 153 -13.55 15.08 4.57
N GLN A 154 -13.06 14.27 5.52
CA GLN A 154 -12.03 14.69 6.49
C GLN A 154 -10.65 14.89 5.84
N GLU A 155 -10.36 14.17 4.77
CA GLU A 155 -9.08 14.24 4.05
C GLU A 155 -9.17 15.17 2.83
N ALA A 156 -10.38 15.51 2.39
CA ALA A 156 -10.60 16.47 1.29
C ALA A 156 -10.17 17.91 1.64
N THR A 157 -9.96 18.22 2.92
CA THR A 157 -9.40 19.49 3.38
C THR A 157 -7.87 19.51 3.41
N SER A 158 -7.21 18.36 3.24
CA SER A 158 -5.76 18.26 3.15
C SER A 158 -5.29 18.67 1.75
N HIS A 159 -4.40 19.65 1.70
CA HIS A 159 -3.77 20.07 0.45
C HIS A 159 -2.73 19.06 -0.02
N ILE A 160 -2.14 18.26 0.87
CA ILE A 160 -1.26 17.16 0.50
C ILE A 160 -2.03 16.17 -0.37
N ILE A 161 -3.22 15.75 0.07
CA ILE A 161 -4.04 14.78 -0.66
C ILE A 161 -4.59 15.38 -1.95
N THR A 162 -5.13 16.60 -1.88
CA THR A 162 -5.64 17.31 -3.06
C THR A 162 -4.56 17.49 -4.11
N ASN A 163 -3.35 17.89 -3.71
CA ASN A 163 -2.23 18.08 -4.63
C ASN A 163 -1.71 16.76 -5.19
N ALA A 164 -1.69 15.69 -4.40
CA ALA A 164 -1.33 14.37 -4.90
C ALA A 164 -2.24 13.92 -6.05
N HIS A 165 -3.56 14.09 -5.91
CA HIS A 165 -4.51 13.80 -6.99
C HIS A 165 -4.33 14.73 -8.19
N ARG A 166 -4.16 16.03 -7.97
CA ARG A 166 -3.91 16.99 -9.07
C ARG A 166 -2.66 16.64 -9.88
N ILE A 167 -1.56 16.30 -9.19
CA ILE A 167 -0.31 15.89 -9.84
C ILE A 167 -0.53 14.60 -10.65
N ASN A 168 -1.24 13.65 -10.08
CA ASN A 168 -1.55 12.39 -10.76
C ASN A 168 -2.41 12.61 -12.03
N ASP A 169 -3.32 13.58 -12.00
CA ASP A 169 -4.14 14.00 -13.13
C ASP A 169 -3.38 14.93 -14.13
N GLY A 170 -2.08 15.14 -13.93
CA GLY A 170 -1.25 16.03 -14.76
C GLY A 170 -1.52 17.51 -14.55
N GLN A 171 -2.17 17.89 -13.44
CA GLN A 171 -2.49 19.27 -13.10
C GLN A 171 -1.41 19.86 -12.19
N MET A 172 -1.21 21.18 -12.28
CA MET A 172 -0.32 21.88 -11.35
C MET A 172 -0.87 21.82 -9.91
N PRO A 173 -0.02 21.55 -8.91
CA PRO A 173 -0.43 21.62 -7.52
C PRO A 173 -0.83 23.04 -7.10
N LEU A 174 -1.67 23.13 -6.08
CA LEU A 174 -2.00 24.40 -5.42
C LEU A 174 -0.83 24.77 -4.51
N ILE A 175 -0.10 25.84 -4.85
CA ILE A 175 1.13 26.26 -4.14
C ILE A 175 0.97 27.53 -3.30
N GLY A 176 -0.27 27.98 -3.06
CA GLY A 176 -0.56 29.16 -2.26
C GLY A 176 -0.36 28.92 -0.76
N ASN A 177 0.82 29.26 -0.22
CA ASN A 177 1.19 29.02 1.18
C ASN A 177 0.27 29.72 2.22
N ARG A 178 -0.54 30.68 1.82
CA ARG A 178 -1.44 31.40 2.72
C ARG A 178 -2.74 30.65 3.02
N GLU A 179 -3.14 29.75 2.13
CA GLU A 179 -4.41 29.02 2.18
C GLU A 179 -4.25 27.57 2.65
N THR A 180 -2.99 27.10 2.77
CA THR A 180 -2.68 25.72 3.12
C THR A 180 -2.20 25.60 4.56
N ARG A 181 -2.60 24.52 5.24
CA ARG A 181 -2.13 24.20 6.60
C ARG A 181 -1.13 23.06 6.64
N ASP A 182 -1.04 22.27 5.58
CA ASP A 182 -0.31 21.00 5.53
C ASP A 182 0.55 20.83 4.28
N PHE A 183 0.46 21.75 3.29
CA PHE A 183 1.25 21.72 2.07
C PHE A 183 1.89 23.08 1.81
N PHE A 184 3.21 23.13 1.79
CA PHE A 184 3.96 24.36 1.60
C PHE A 184 4.93 24.21 0.43
N PHE A 185 5.03 25.24 -0.39
CA PHE A 185 5.97 25.30 -1.51
C PHE A 185 7.05 26.34 -1.21
N ILE A 186 8.30 25.91 -1.33
CA ILE A 186 9.48 26.79 -1.25
C ILE A 186 10.15 26.71 -2.61
N GLU A 187 10.19 27.85 -3.30
CA GLU A 187 10.88 27.93 -4.59
C GLU A 187 12.37 28.07 -4.36
N GLU A 188 13.14 27.12 -4.91
CA GLU A 188 14.60 27.17 -4.94
C GLU A 188 15.09 26.57 -6.26
N LYS A 189 16.01 27.28 -6.93
CA LYS A 189 16.49 26.90 -8.27
C LYS A 189 17.84 26.20 -8.23
N GLU A 190 18.65 26.52 -7.23
CA GLU A 190 20.00 25.98 -7.11
C GLU A 190 20.03 24.72 -6.23
N PRO A 191 20.47 23.57 -6.77
CA PRO A 191 20.48 22.31 -6.01
C PRO A 191 21.22 22.38 -4.68
N ALA A 192 22.31 23.13 -4.60
CA ALA A 192 23.07 23.30 -3.36
C ALA A 192 22.25 24.04 -2.28
N GLN A 193 21.48 25.05 -2.67
CA GLN A 193 20.62 25.81 -1.78
C GLN A 193 19.41 24.98 -1.31
N VAL A 194 18.91 24.05 -2.14
CA VAL A 194 17.87 23.10 -1.71
C VAL A 194 18.32 22.28 -0.50
N VAL A 195 19.57 21.82 -0.49
CA VAL A 195 20.15 21.07 0.64
C VAL A 195 20.18 21.93 1.90
N GLU A 196 20.65 23.18 1.82
CA GLU A 196 20.70 24.12 2.94
C GLU A 196 19.29 24.41 3.50
N VAL A 197 18.29 24.59 2.63
CA VAL A 197 16.90 24.80 3.02
C VAL A 197 16.34 23.57 3.75
N VAL A 198 16.63 22.35 3.24
CA VAL A 198 16.18 21.10 3.89
C VAL A 198 16.84 20.93 5.26
N GLU A 199 18.14 21.20 5.38
CA GLU A 199 18.86 21.16 6.66
C GLU A 199 18.27 22.16 7.67
N ASP A 200 18.03 23.41 7.26
CA ASP A 200 17.41 24.42 8.12
C ASP A 200 16.01 24.04 8.56
N LEU A 201 15.20 23.50 7.65
CA LEU A 201 13.87 22.98 7.96
C LEU A 201 13.93 21.88 9.02
N CYS A 202 14.77 20.87 8.81
CA CYS A 202 14.85 19.71 9.71
C CYS A 202 15.51 20.04 11.06
N ALA A 203 16.59 20.85 11.05
CA ALA A 203 17.35 21.11 12.26
C ALA A 203 16.79 22.23 13.14
N ARG A 204 16.08 23.20 12.57
CA ARG A 204 15.66 24.40 13.29
C ARG A 204 14.18 24.73 13.17
N ARG A 205 13.63 24.81 11.95
CA ARG A 205 12.29 25.38 11.74
C ARG A 205 11.19 24.42 12.18
N LEU A 206 11.25 23.14 11.78
CA LEU A 206 10.25 22.15 12.17
C LEU A 206 10.26 21.85 13.67
N PRO A 207 11.40 21.63 14.34
CA PRO A 207 11.43 21.45 15.78
C PRO A 207 10.92 22.66 16.57
N ALA A 208 11.13 23.90 16.05
CA ALA A 208 10.64 25.11 16.68
C ALA A 208 9.11 25.31 16.56
N HIS A 209 8.45 24.68 15.59
CA HIS A 209 7.03 24.86 15.29
C HIS A 209 6.14 23.68 15.71
N GLY A 210 6.71 22.56 16.14
CA GLY A 210 5.96 21.37 16.54
C GLY A 210 6.81 20.37 17.32
N ASN A 211 6.17 19.45 18.02
CA ASN A 211 6.84 18.30 18.64
C ASN A 211 7.19 17.28 17.56
N TYR A 212 8.18 17.60 16.74
CA TYR A 212 8.80 16.66 15.82
C TYR A 212 10.11 16.18 16.47
N ASP A 213 10.07 14.97 16.99
CA ASP A 213 11.26 14.23 17.46
C ASP A 213 11.97 13.53 16.29
#